data_6c1180973f01cbc60f7dd21fe85ceb4f
#
_entry.id   6c1180973f01cbc60f7dd21fe85ceb4f
#
_cell.length_a   1.000
_cell.length_b   1.000
_cell.length_c   1.000
_cell.angle_alpha   90.00
_cell.angle_beta   90.00
_cell.angle_gamma   90.00
#
_symmetry.space_group_name_H-M   'P 1'
#
loop_
_entity.id
_entity.type
_entity.pdbx_description
1 polymer ?
#
loop_
_entity_poly.entity_id
_entity_poly.type
_entity_poly.pdbx_seq_one_letter_code
_entity_poly.pdbx_strand_id
1 'polypeptide(L)'
;MESLADPELAAWVDQMRADKALPPSMETIGLLRRERRRPPGPEVARVSDISIPGKTPLRARLYRSTAAAQPLTVFAHGGGFVFGGLESHDRLCRRLALLAGTAVLAVVYRLAPEHPAPAAVDDVVRALEWVAEGPGELGAVHPGAGLAGDSAGGLIAFLAARRLAGTAAEPRLLLLAYPNADLMLGQASIRSKGEGWGLSVRDLAFYISLWLPDPSPDLLARFSPLHGLPLPPGPRVLLATAEHDPLRDEGKLLAGRLAAAGTDVGYVPYPGLVHGFLTLDTVSPAAARAGDGLLRRYGQILRQQTSADAR
;
A
#
# COMPACT_ATOMS: atom_id res chain seq x y z
N MET A 1 19.00 -16.34 -16.32
CA MET A 1 18.09 -15.45 -15.54
C MET A 1 18.16 -14.07 -16.17
N GLU A 2 17.04 -13.35 -16.26
CA GLU A 2 17.02 -11.97 -16.73
C GLU A 2 17.92 -11.11 -15.82
N SER A 3 18.78 -10.28 -16.43
CA SER A 3 19.66 -9.36 -15.68
C SER A 3 18.93 -8.04 -15.44
N LEU A 4 19.02 -7.49 -14.22
CA LEU A 4 18.53 -6.16 -13.92
C LEU A 4 19.51 -5.12 -14.45
N ALA A 5 18.98 -4.03 -15.01
CA ALA A 5 19.80 -2.94 -15.55
C ALA A 5 20.41 -2.05 -14.45
N ASP A 6 19.79 -2.01 -13.28
CA ASP A 6 20.30 -1.29 -12.09
C ASP A 6 21.24 -2.23 -11.30
N PRO A 7 22.55 -1.97 -11.24
CA PRO A 7 23.52 -2.87 -10.64
C PRO A 7 23.36 -3.00 -9.12
N GLU A 8 22.92 -1.95 -8.43
CA GLU A 8 22.68 -1.98 -6.97
C GLU A 8 21.46 -2.84 -6.66
N LEU A 9 20.39 -2.75 -7.48
CA LEU A 9 19.23 -3.62 -7.34
C LEU A 9 19.58 -5.07 -7.67
N ALA A 10 20.42 -5.30 -8.68
CA ALA A 10 20.89 -6.64 -9.04
C ALA A 10 21.68 -7.26 -7.88
N ALA A 11 22.61 -6.52 -7.29
CA ALA A 11 23.38 -6.98 -6.14
C ALA A 11 22.48 -7.29 -4.92
N TRP A 12 21.47 -6.47 -4.67
CA TRP A 12 20.49 -6.73 -3.61
C TRP A 12 19.67 -8.00 -3.85
N VAL A 13 19.23 -8.22 -5.09
CA VAL A 13 18.50 -9.43 -5.47
C VAL A 13 19.40 -10.67 -5.34
N ASP A 14 20.66 -10.59 -5.75
CA ASP A 14 21.61 -11.70 -5.65
C ASP A 14 21.93 -12.01 -4.18
N GLN A 15 22.04 -11.00 -3.32
CA GLN A 15 22.16 -11.20 -1.88
C GLN A 15 20.93 -11.91 -1.30
N MET A 16 19.71 -11.49 -1.68
CA MET A 16 18.47 -12.17 -1.25
C MET A 16 18.40 -13.63 -1.68
N ARG A 17 18.96 -13.96 -2.85
CA ARG A 17 19.07 -15.35 -3.34
C ARG A 17 20.11 -16.17 -2.57
N ALA A 18 21.23 -15.54 -2.21
CA ALA A 18 22.31 -16.17 -1.47
C ALA A 18 21.94 -16.41 0.00
N ASP A 19 21.26 -15.48 0.61
CA ASP A 19 20.75 -15.56 1.97
C ASP A 19 19.57 -16.53 2.00
N LYS A 20 19.83 -17.84 1.97
CA LYS A 20 18.77 -18.86 2.03
C LYS A 20 17.64 -18.41 2.93
N ALA A 21 16.58 -17.85 2.34
CA ALA A 21 15.45 -17.30 3.07
C ALA A 21 14.94 -18.36 4.05
N LEU A 22 14.86 -17.99 5.33
CA LEU A 22 14.24 -18.84 6.34
C LEU A 22 12.83 -19.20 5.85
N PRO A 23 12.38 -20.43 6.02
CA PRO A 23 11.02 -20.79 5.65
C PRO A 23 10.04 -19.89 6.42
N PRO A 24 8.95 -19.45 5.79
CA PRO A 24 7.96 -18.65 6.46
C PRO A 24 7.39 -19.42 7.67
N SER A 25 7.43 -18.80 8.83
CA SER A 25 7.00 -19.37 10.11
C SER A 25 6.58 -18.23 11.04
N MET A 26 5.95 -18.57 12.17
CA MET A 26 5.63 -17.57 13.21
C MET A 26 6.89 -16.96 13.82
N GLU A 27 7.99 -17.71 13.91
CA GLU A 27 9.29 -17.20 14.35
C GLU A 27 9.84 -16.16 13.36
N THR A 28 9.81 -16.48 12.07
CA THR A 28 10.23 -15.56 10.99
C THR A 28 9.40 -14.27 11.02
N ILE A 29 8.08 -14.34 11.23
CA ILE A 29 7.23 -13.16 11.41
C ILE A 29 7.69 -12.35 12.62
N GLY A 30 7.98 -13.00 13.74
CA GLY A 30 8.51 -12.34 14.93
C GLY A 30 9.80 -11.58 14.68
N LEU A 31 10.72 -12.13 13.87
CA LEU A 31 11.94 -11.44 13.42
C LEU A 31 11.60 -10.24 12.53
N LEU A 32 10.77 -10.42 11.50
CA LEU A 32 10.36 -9.36 10.58
C LEU A 32 9.67 -8.19 11.29
N ARG A 33 8.91 -8.45 12.35
CA ARG A 33 8.27 -7.40 13.17
C ARG A 33 9.28 -6.60 13.99
N ARG A 34 10.39 -7.21 14.42
CA ARG A 34 11.42 -6.54 15.24
C ARG A 34 12.48 -5.79 14.42
N GLU A 35 12.87 -6.33 13.28
CA GLU A 35 14.09 -5.92 12.57
C GLU A 35 13.85 -4.94 11.41
N ARG A 36 12.59 -4.63 11.07
CA ARG A 36 12.26 -3.77 9.92
C ARG A 36 12.34 -2.27 10.23
N ARG A 37 13.44 -1.82 10.82
CA ARG A 37 13.79 -0.41 10.83
C ARG A 37 14.45 -0.04 9.50
N ARG A 38 13.97 1.02 8.87
CA ARG A 38 14.56 1.60 7.67
C ARG A 38 15.44 2.78 8.05
N PRO A 39 16.41 3.17 7.18
CA PRO A 39 17.13 4.43 7.37
C PRO A 39 16.14 5.59 7.54
N PRO A 40 16.50 6.61 8.34
CA PRO A 40 15.66 7.78 8.53
C PRO A 40 15.20 8.38 7.20
N GLY A 41 13.96 8.83 7.15
CA GLY A 41 13.41 9.54 6.01
C GLY A 41 13.88 11.00 5.96
N PRO A 42 13.58 11.73 4.87
CA PRO A 42 13.84 13.16 4.79
C PRO A 42 13.07 13.91 5.89
N GLU A 43 13.58 15.08 6.28
CA GLU A 43 12.88 15.94 7.22
C GLU A 43 11.55 16.44 6.63
N VAL A 44 10.53 16.53 7.47
CA VAL A 44 9.22 17.11 7.19
C VAL A 44 8.90 18.14 8.28
N ALA A 45 8.00 19.07 7.99
CA ALA A 45 7.70 20.17 8.92
C ALA A 45 7.17 19.69 10.28
N ARG A 46 6.43 18.58 10.30
CA ARG A 46 5.88 18.01 11.54
C ARG A 46 5.64 16.52 11.41
N VAL A 47 5.95 15.78 12.49
CA VAL A 47 5.52 14.40 12.72
C VAL A 47 4.86 14.35 14.08
N SER A 48 3.68 13.75 14.17
CA SER A 48 2.94 13.60 15.44
C SER A 48 2.18 12.29 15.48
N ASP A 49 2.28 11.59 16.59
CA ASP A 49 1.46 10.41 16.82
C ASP A 49 0.03 10.82 17.16
N ILE A 50 -0.93 10.14 16.57
CA ILE A 50 -2.37 10.38 16.66
C ILE A 50 -3.02 9.13 17.25
N SER A 51 -4.03 9.36 18.09
CA SER A 51 -4.90 8.31 18.63
C SER A 51 -6.31 8.53 18.09
N ILE A 52 -6.71 7.73 17.11
CA ILE A 52 -8.06 7.77 16.52
C ILE A 52 -9.03 7.13 17.51
N PRO A 53 -10.11 7.82 17.92
CA PRO A 53 -11.07 7.32 18.92
C PRO A 53 -11.76 6.02 18.49
N GLY A 54 -12.23 5.23 19.46
CA GLY A 54 -13.00 4.02 19.27
C GLY A 54 -12.95 3.14 20.51
N LYS A 55 -13.63 1.98 20.48
CA LYS A 55 -13.64 1.02 21.60
C LYS A 55 -12.21 0.63 22.01
N THR A 56 -11.34 0.42 21.05
CA THR A 56 -9.89 0.35 21.23
C THR A 56 -9.28 1.48 20.39
N PRO A 57 -8.52 2.41 20.96
CA PRO A 57 -7.90 3.49 20.22
C PRO A 57 -7.01 2.94 19.11
N LEU A 58 -7.13 3.53 17.90
CA LEU A 58 -6.31 3.16 16.75
C LEU A 58 -5.15 4.13 16.65
N ARG A 59 -3.93 3.60 16.75
CA ARG A 59 -2.72 4.40 16.61
C ARG A 59 -2.48 4.77 15.15
N ALA A 60 -2.07 6.02 14.93
CA ALA A 60 -1.64 6.50 13.63
C ALA A 60 -0.50 7.51 13.81
N ARG A 61 0.19 7.85 12.72
CA ARG A 61 1.19 8.92 12.70
C ARG A 61 0.90 9.88 11.56
N LEU A 62 0.82 11.16 11.89
CA LEU A 62 0.61 12.24 10.94
C LEU A 62 1.94 12.87 10.55
N TYR A 63 2.20 12.92 9.25
CA TYR A 63 3.34 13.60 8.65
C TYR A 63 2.84 14.81 7.86
N ARG A 64 3.40 15.97 8.10
CA ARG A 64 3.06 17.19 7.37
C ARG A 64 4.31 17.78 6.72
N SER A 65 4.22 18.05 5.42
CA SER A 65 5.30 18.68 4.68
C SER A 65 5.34 20.21 4.90
N THR A 66 4.22 20.82 5.31
CA THR A 66 4.07 22.25 5.58
C THR A 66 3.04 22.49 6.67
N ALA A 67 3.08 23.69 7.29
CA ALA A 67 2.05 24.16 8.20
C ALA A 67 0.79 24.65 7.46
N ALA A 68 0.89 25.04 6.19
CA ALA A 68 -0.23 25.50 5.37
C ALA A 68 -1.26 24.38 5.12
N ALA A 69 -2.45 24.76 4.67
CA ALA A 69 -3.48 23.80 4.25
C ALA A 69 -2.98 22.95 3.09
N GLN A 70 -3.23 21.66 3.15
CA GLN A 70 -2.78 20.70 2.15
C GLN A 70 -3.78 19.54 2.05
N PRO A 71 -3.80 18.80 0.92
CA PRO A 71 -4.56 17.54 0.84
C PRO A 71 -4.12 16.56 1.93
N LEU A 72 -4.97 15.59 2.26
CA LEU A 72 -4.62 14.52 3.20
C LEU A 72 -4.68 13.17 2.48
N THR A 73 -3.75 12.28 2.83
CA THR A 73 -3.71 10.90 2.39
C THR A 73 -3.65 9.97 3.60
N VAL A 74 -4.61 9.06 3.71
CA VAL A 74 -4.52 7.93 4.64
C VAL A 74 -3.61 6.89 4.01
N PHE A 75 -2.69 6.31 4.77
CA PHE A 75 -1.72 5.34 4.27
C PHE A 75 -1.81 4.02 5.03
N ALA A 76 -2.02 2.92 4.28
CA ALA A 76 -1.98 1.55 4.75
C ALA A 76 -0.67 0.89 4.29
N HIS A 77 0.18 0.50 5.23
CA HIS A 77 1.49 -0.07 4.92
C HIS A 77 1.43 -1.50 4.38
N GLY A 78 2.44 -1.90 3.60
CA GLY A 78 2.67 -3.28 3.20
C GLY A 78 3.24 -4.14 4.33
N GLY A 79 3.39 -5.44 4.06
CA GLY A 79 3.96 -6.41 5.01
C GLY A 79 3.16 -7.69 5.13
N GLY A 80 2.56 -8.15 4.03
CA GLY A 80 1.87 -9.44 3.95
C GLY A 80 0.75 -9.61 4.98
N PHE A 81 0.14 -8.52 5.47
CA PHE A 81 -0.89 -8.51 6.52
C PHE A 81 -0.38 -8.88 7.92
N VAL A 82 0.86 -9.35 8.08
CA VAL A 82 1.39 -9.98 9.31
C VAL A 82 2.54 -9.19 9.94
N PHE A 83 3.15 -8.26 9.24
CA PHE A 83 4.21 -7.39 9.75
C PHE A 83 4.13 -5.99 9.12
N GLY A 84 5.06 -5.12 9.44
CA GLY A 84 5.06 -3.72 9.05
C GLY A 84 4.51 -2.81 10.14
N GLY A 85 4.58 -1.51 9.90
CA GLY A 85 4.15 -0.49 10.83
C GLY A 85 4.81 0.86 10.58
N LEU A 86 4.70 1.76 11.53
CA LEU A 86 5.23 3.12 11.40
C LEU A 86 6.73 3.15 11.09
N GLU A 87 7.52 2.36 11.81
CA GLU A 87 8.99 2.41 11.69
C GLU A 87 9.49 1.83 10.36
N SER A 88 8.80 0.83 9.82
CA SER A 88 9.17 0.24 8.53
C SER A 88 8.82 1.12 7.34
N HIS A 89 7.84 2.02 7.49
CA HIS A 89 7.32 2.89 6.42
C HIS A 89 7.49 4.39 6.71
N ASP A 90 8.15 4.78 7.83
CA ASP A 90 8.40 6.19 8.18
C ASP A 90 9.04 6.95 7.02
N ARG A 91 10.11 6.38 6.44
CA ARG A 91 10.80 6.98 5.30
C ARG A 91 9.89 7.16 4.09
N LEU A 92 9.09 6.17 3.75
CA LEU A 92 8.14 6.25 2.63
C LEU A 92 7.05 7.30 2.91
N CYS A 93 6.49 7.35 4.12
CA CYS A 93 5.48 8.34 4.50
C CYS A 93 6.02 9.77 4.44
N ARG A 94 7.27 10.02 4.86
CA ARG A 94 7.93 11.32 4.72
C ARG A 94 8.13 11.71 3.26
N ARG A 95 8.60 10.77 2.43
CA ARG A 95 8.75 10.98 0.98
C ARG A 95 7.38 11.26 0.32
N LEU A 96 6.35 10.50 0.68
CA LEU A 96 4.99 10.73 0.19
C LEU A 96 4.51 12.15 0.59
N ALA A 97 4.70 12.56 1.85
CA ALA A 97 4.31 13.88 2.31
C ALA A 97 4.98 15.01 1.51
N LEU A 98 6.29 14.91 1.27
CA LEU A 98 7.06 15.92 0.55
C LEU A 98 6.78 15.92 -0.96
N LEU A 99 6.85 14.76 -1.59
CA LEU A 99 6.80 14.65 -3.06
C LEU A 99 5.39 14.82 -3.61
N ALA A 100 4.39 14.33 -2.89
CA ALA A 100 3.00 14.53 -3.24
C ALA A 100 2.43 15.87 -2.73
N GLY A 101 3.07 16.53 -1.76
CA GLY A 101 2.56 17.75 -1.14
C GLY A 101 1.24 17.50 -0.41
N THR A 102 1.15 16.42 0.34
CA THR A 102 -0.02 15.99 1.10
C THR A 102 0.34 15.75 2.57
N ALA A 103 -0.58 15.97 3.51
CA ALA A 103 -0.44 15.39 4.83
C ALA A 103 -0.64 13.86 4.71
N VAL A 104 0.14 13.07 5.45
CA VAL A 104 0.02 11.60 5.43
C VAL A 104 -0.35 11.11 6.81
N LEU A 105 -1.48 10.42 6.93
CA LEU A 105 -1.91 9.73 8.14
C LEU A 105 -1.64 8.24 7.99
N ALA A 106 -0.49 7.77 8.48
CA ALA A 106 -0.11 6.36 8.46
C ALA A 106 -0.82 5.61 9.59
N VAL A 107 -1.61 4.60 9.25
CA VAL A 107 -2.45 3.86 10.20
C VAL A 107 -1.71 2.62 10.69
N VAL A 108 -1.69 2.39 12.01
CA VAL A 108 -1.21 1.16 12.64
C VAL A 108 -2.38 0.18 12.73
N TYR A 109 -2.77 -0.38 11.60
CA TYR A 109 -3.86 -1.34 11.56
C TYR A 109 -3.48 -2.68 12.21
N ARG A 110 -4.47 -3.41 12.69
CA ARG A 110 -4.30 -4.71 13.36
C ARG A 110 -3.78 -5.76 12.40
N LEU A 111 -2.79 -6.54 12.84
CA LEU A 111 -2.10 -7.54 12.06
C LEU A 111 -2.62 -8.96 12.34
N ALA A 112 -2.56 -9.81 11.33
CA ALA A 112 -2.73 -11.24 11.45
C ALA A 112 -1.43 -11.89 12.01
N PRO A 113 -1.52 -13.07 12.65
CA PRO A 113 -2.72 -13.88 12.86
C PRO A 113 -3.57 -13.43 14.05
N GLU A 114 -3.10 -12.50 14.89
CA GLU A 114 -3.83 -12.05 16.08
C GLU A 114 -5.18 -11.43 15.72
N HIS A 115 -5.24 -10.80 14.56
CA HIS A 115 -6.44 -10.15 14.03
C HIS A 115 -6.59 -10.46 12.53
N PRO A 116 -7.22 -11.59 12.16
CA PRO A 116 -7.47 -11.96 10.78
C PRO A 116 -8.37 -10.95 10.06
N ALA A 117 -8.55 -11.12 8.76
CA ALA A 117 -9.51 -10.35 7.98
C ALA A 117 -10.93 -10.43 8.60
N PRO A 118 -11.66 -9.30 8.61
CA PRO A 118 -11.37 -8.02 7.96
C PRO A 118 -10.72 -6.96 8.85
N ALA A 119 -10.13 -7.31 10.00
CA ALA A 119 -9.71 -6.37 11.05
C ALA A 119 -8.88 -5.17 10.53
N ALA A 120 -7.89 -5.40 9.66
CA ALA A 120 -7.09 -4.34 9.06
C ALA A 120 -7.92 -3.39 8.17
N VAL A 121 -8.88 -3.95 7.42
CA VAL A 121 -9.80 -3.17 6.58
C VAL A 121 -10.70 -2.30 7.45
N ASP A 122 -11.23 -2.86 8.56
CA ASP A 122 -12.08 -2.12 9.52
C ASP A 122 -11.32 -0.92 10.12
N ASP A 123 -10.03 -1.10 10.42
CA ASP A 123 -9.20 -0.04 10.99
C ASP A 123 -8.95 1.10 9.97
N VAL A 124 -8.69 0.77 8.70
CA VAL A 124 -8.51 1.79 7.65
C VAL A 124 -9.83 2.49 7.32
N VAL A 125 -10.96 1.78 7.31
CA VAL A 125 -12.30 2.38 7.18
C VAL A 125 -12.53 3.39 8.30
N ARG A 126 -12.32 2.99 9.56
CA ARG A 126 -12.46 3.88 10.72
C ARG A 126 -11.56 5.11 10.64
N ALA A 127 -10.33 4.96 10.14
CA ALA A 127 -9.43 6.10 9.96
C ALA A 127 -9.96 7.10 8.92
N LEU A 128 -10.55 6.62 7.82
CA LEU A 128 -11.15 7.48 6.80
C LEU A 128 -12.44 8.15 7.30
N GLU A 129 -13.27 7.43 8.04
CA GLU A 129 -14.48 8.00 8.67
C GLU A 129 -14.10 9.11 9.65
N TRP A 130 -13.11 8.87 10.52
CA TRP A 130 -12.60 9.90 11.44
C TRP A 130 -12.01 11.10 10.70
N VAL A 131 -11.28 10.89 9.62
CA VAL A 131 -10.76 11.99 8.78
C VAL A 131 -11.89 12.80 8.16
N ALA A 132 -12.99 12.18 7.75
CA ALA A 132 -14.15 12.86 7.17
C ALA A 132 -14.90 13.74 8.19
N GLU A 133 -14.80 13.42 9.49
CA GLU A 133 -15.33 14.28 10.59
C GLU A 133 -14.54 15.58 10.75
N GLY A 134 -13.33 15.69 10.18
CA GLY A 134 -12.50 16.89 10.22
C GLY A 134 -11.91 17.22 11.59
N PRO A 135 -11.33 16.26 12.33
CA PRO A 135 -10.82 16.50 13.68
C PRO A 135 -9.66 17.50 13.69
N GLY A 136 -9.58 18.30 14.74
CA GLY A 136 -8.59 19.39 14.88
C GLY A 136 -7.14 18.91 14.91
N GLU A 137 -6.89 17.67 15.30
CA GLU A 137 -5.57 17.02 15.36
C GLU A 137 -4.89 16.94 13.98
N LEU A 138 -5.67 16.91 12.90
CA LEU A 138 -5.15 16.89 11.52
C LEU A 138 -4.55 18.24 11.12
N GLY A 139 -4.95 19.35 11.80
CA GLY A 139 -4.58 20.71 11.44
C GLY A 139 -5.24 21.14 10.12
N ALA A 140 -4.64 22.11 9.42
CA ALA A 140 -5.22 22.63 8.19
C ALA A 140 -5.08 21.60 7.04
N VAL A 141 -6.17 20.92 6.71
CA VAL A 141 -6.29 19.99 5.57
C VAL A 141 -7.47 20.36 4.68
N HIS A 142 -7.36 20.04 3.38
CA HIS A 142 -8.49 20.20 2.46
C HIS A 142 -9.54 19.10 2.68
N PRO A 143 -10.82 19.37 2.42
CA PRO A 143 -11.85 18.35 2.49
C PRO A 143 -11.62 17.17 1.54
N GLY A 144 -11.97 15.99 1.98
CA GLY A 144 -11.75 14.74 1.24
C GLY A 144 -10.30 14.25 1.33
N ALA A 145 -10.14 12.96 1.39
CA ALA A 145 -8.85 12.32 1.53
C ALA A 145 -8.49 11.46 0.31
N GLY A 146 -7.20 11.34 0.02
CA GLY A 146 -6.68 10.22 -0.75
C GLY A 146 -6.46 9.00 0.15
N LEU A 147 -6.37 7.84 -0.45
CA LEU A 147 -5.98 6.60 0.23
C LEU A 147 -4.86 5.93 -0.55
N ALA A 148 -3.78 5.59 0.13
CA ALA A 148 -2.62 4.96 -0.47
C ALA A 148 -2.25 3.68 0.28
N GLY A 149 -1.76 2.69 -0.45
CA GLY A 149 -1.21 1.48 0.14
C GLY A 149 -0.29 0.73 -0.80
N ASP A 150 0.68 0.03 -0.22
CA ASP A 150 1.62 -0.79 -0.95
C ASP A 150 1.45 -2.27 -0.60
N SER A 151 1.57 -3.18 -1.58
CA SER A 151 1.48 -4.64 -1.38
C SER A 151 0.15 -5.02 -0.67
N ALA A 152 0.22 -5.73 0.45
CA ALA A 152 -0.94 -6.04 1.31
C ALA A 152 -1.74 -4.78 1.70
N GLY A 153 -1.06 -3.66 1.98
CA GLY A 153 -1.71 -2.38 2.25
C GLY A 153 -2.50 -1.85 1.05
N GLY A 154 -2.06 -2.15 -0.18
CA GLY A 154 -2.80 -1.85 -1.40
C GLY A 154 -4.13 -2.60 -1.47
N LEU A 155 -4.15 -3.90 -1.11
CA LEU A 155 -5.40 -4.66 -1.01
C LEU A 155 -6.31 -4.11 0.10
N ILE A 156 -5.75 -3.84 1.28
CA ILE A 156 -6.52 -3.27 2.39
C ILE A 156 -7.14 -1.92 1.98
N ALA A 157 -6.37 -1.05 1.31
CA ALA A 157 -6.86 0.22 0.79
C ALA A 157 -7.98 0.03 -0.24
N PHE A 158 -7.83 -0.90 -1.17
CA PHE A 158 -8.88 -1.21 -2.15
C PHE A 158 -10.18 -1.67 -1.47
N LEU A 159 -10.08 -2.59 -0.51
CA LEU A 159 -11.25 -3.13 0.20
C LEU A 159 -11.92 -2.06 1.09
N ALA A 160 -11.15 -1.19 1.73
CA ALA A 160 -11.66 -0.07 2.52
C ALA A 160 -12.41 0.93 1.63
N ALA A 161 -11.83 1.33 0.49
CA ALA A 161 -12.48 2.22 -0.47
C ALA A 161 -13.81 1.64 -0.98
N ARG A 162 -13.82 0.34 -1.30
CA ARG A 162 -15.02 -0.37 -1.73
C ARG A 162 -16.13 -0.35 -0.67
N ARG A 163 -15.79 -0.45 0.60
CA ARG A 163 -16.74 -0.40 1.71
C ARG A 163 -17.32 1.00 1.91
N LEU A 164 -16.53 2.03 1.64
CA LEU A 164 -16.91 3.44 1.83
C LEU A 164 -17.53 4.08 0.58
N ALA A 165 -17.70 3.32 -0.50
CA ALA A 165 -18.29 3.83 -1.75
C ALA A 165 -19.66 4.50 -1.51
N GLY A 166 -19.81 5.73 -2.00
CA GLY A 166 -21.01 6.54 -1.84
C GLY A 166 -21.20 7.18 -0.45
N THR A 167 -20.23 7.04 0.45
CA THR A 167 -20.28 7.71 1.77
C THR A 167 -19.45 9.00 1.77
N ALA A 168 -19.63 9.85 2.80
CA ALA A 168 -18.82 11.05 2.99
C ALA A 168 -17.31 10.75 3.22
N ALA A 169 -16.97 9.53 3.64
CA ALA A 169 -15.61 9.08 3.89
C ALA A 169 -14.97 8.37 2.66
N GLU A 170 -15.66 8.34 1.53
CA GLU A 170 -15.12 7.77 0.29
C GLU A 170 -13.84 8.50 -0.12
N PRO A 171 -12.70 7.78 -0.32
CA PRO A 171 -11.47 8.42 -0.76
C PRO A 171 -11.60 8.94 -2.19
N ARG A 172 -11.03 10.10 -2.48
CA ARG A 172 -11.07 10.73 -3.81
C ARG A 172 -10.12 10.09 -4.81
N LEU A 173 -9.01 9.57 -4.33
CA LEU A 173 -7.96 8.96 -5.14
C LEU A 173 -7.35 7.78 -4.40
N LEU A 174 -7.19 6.65 -5.09
CA LEU A 174 -6.43 5.51 -4.60
C LEU A 174 -5.03 5.48 -5.24
N LEU A 175 -4.00 5.26 -4.42
CA LEU A 175 -2.70 4.79 -4.88
C LEU A 175 -2.52 3.33 -4.45
N LEU A 176 -2.50 2.43 -5.43
CA LEU A 176 -2.30 1.00 -5.23
C LEU A 176 -0.93 0.62 -5.80
N ALA A 177 0.09 0.53 -4.95
CA ALA A 177 1.43 0.16 -5.36
C ALA A 177 1.62 -1.35 -5.25
N TYR A 178 1.84 -2.01 -6.36
CA TYR A 178 2.01 -3.48 -6.49
C TYR A 178 1.08 -4.28 -5.56
N PRO A 179 -0.24 -4.03 -5.62
CA PRO A 179 -1.19 -4.57 -4.66
C PRO A 179 -1.41 -6.07 -4.84
N ASN A 180 -1.74 -6.78 -3.75
CA ASN A 180 -2.43 -8.06 -3.88
C ASN A 180 -3.81 -7.83 -4.50
N ALA A 181 -4.20 -8.70 -5.44
CA ALA A 181 -5.50 -8.63 -6.10
C ALA A 181 -6.12 -10.03 -6.36
N ASP A 182 -5.31 -11.09 -6.26
CA ASP A 182 -5.72 -12.49 -6.41
C ASP A 182 -5.15 -13.35 -5.28
N LEU A 183 -5.91 -13.56 -4.22
CA LEU A 183 -5.50 -14.39 -3.09
C LEU A 183 -5.48 -15.90 -3.40
N MET A 184 -5.97 -16.30 -4.60
CA MET A 184 -5.87 -17.68 -5.08
C MET A 184 -4.51 -17.96 -5.73
N LEU A 185 -3.66 -16.94 -5.92
CA LEU A 185 -2.33 -17.04 -6.52
C LEU A 185 -2.34 -17.69 -7.92
N GLY A 186 -3.39 -17.41 -8.71
CA GLY A 186 -3.64 -18.10 -9.99
C GLY A 186 -2.87 -17.54 -11.18
N GLN A 187 -2.27 -16.35 -11.08
CA GLN A 187 -1.71 -15.63 -12.21
C GLN A 187 -0.36 -16.18 -12.69
N ALA A 188 0.00 -15.90 -13.95
CA ALA A 188 1.22 -16.44 -14.57
C ALA A 188 2.49 -15.89 -13.89
N SER A 189 2.50 -14.64 -13.43
CA SER A 189 3.64 -14.07 -12.72
C SER A 189 3.93 -14.75 -11.37
N ILE A 190 2.95 -15.37 -10.72
CA ILE A 190 3.15 -16.19 -9.52
C ILE A 190 4.12 -17.34 -9.83
N ARG A 191 4.00 -17.98 -11.00
CA ARG A 191 4.91 -19.08 -11.42
C ARG A 191 6.24 -18.58 -11.95
N SER A 192 6.23 -17.49 -12.74
CA SER A 192 7.43 -17.02 -13.43
C SER A 192 8.31 -16.09 -12.60
N LYS A 193 7.77 -15.45 -11.57
CA LYS A 193 8.47 -14.47 -10.71
C LYS A 193 8.33 -14.80 -9.20
N GLY A 194 7.73 -15.93 -8.86
CA GLY A 194 7.47 -16.34 -7.47
C GLY A 194 8.69 -16.85 -6.69
N GLU A 195 9.89 -16.82 -7.30
CA GLU A 195 11.14 -17.22 -6.64
C GLU A 195 12.29 -16.31 -7.12
N GLY A 196 13.17 -15.95 -6.18
CA GLY A 196 14.42 -15.27 -6.49
C GLY A 196 14.34 -13.76 -6.79
N TRP A 197 13.22 -13.09 -6.45
CA TRP A 197 13.01 -11.66 -6.69
C TRP A 197 12.63 -10.87 -5.42
N GLY A 198 12.95 -11.42 -4.24
CA GLY A 198 12.74 -10.80 -2.94
C GLY A 198 11.41 -11.15 -2.26
N LEU A 199 10.36 -11.45 -3.04
CA LEU A 199 9.09 -11.97 -2.55
C LEU A 199 8.85 -13.34 -3.17
N SER A 200 8.58 -14.37 -2.34
CA SER A 200 8.31 -15.71 -2.84
C SER A 200 6.81 -16.06 -2.79
N VAL A 201 6.40 -16.98 -3.67
CA VAL A 201 5.04 -17.52 -3.65
C VAL A 201 4.75 -18.26 -2.34
N ARG A 202 5.76 -18.88 -1.72
CA ARG A 202 5.65 -19.57 -0.44
C ARG A 202 5.36 -18.59 0.69
N ASP A 203 6.04 -17.42 0.69
CA ASP A 203 5.75 -16.35 1.65
C ASP A 203 4.33 -15.82 1.47
N LEU A 204 3.92 -15.55 0.22
CA LEU A 204 2.58 -15.09 -0.10
C LEU A 204 1.50 -16.06 0.41
N ALA A 205 1.63 -17.34 0.10
CA ALA A 205 0.68 -18.36 0.53
C ALA A 205 0.58 -18.44 2.06
N PHE A 206 1.73 -18.37 2.74
CA PHE A 206 1.77 -18.39 4.21
C PHE A 206 1.11 -17.15 4.83
N TYR A 207 1.42 -15.94 4.34
CA TYR A 207 0.81 -14.71 4.85
C TYR A 207 -0.70 -14.65 4.60
N ILE A 208 -1.14 -15.11 3.43
CA ILE A 208 -2.56 -15.22 3.10
C ILE A 208 -3.26 -16.21 4.05
N SER A 209 -2.66 -17.37 4.35
CA SER A 209 -3.25 -18.35 5.27
C SER A 209 -3.41 -17.83 6.70
N LEU A 210 -2.54 -16.91 7.13
CA LEU A 210 -2.65 -16.27 8.43
C LEU A 210 -3.71 -15.14 8.45
N TRP A 211 -3.84 -14.42 7.33
CA TRP A 211 -4.81 -13.34 7.21
C TRP A 211 -6.24 -13.84 6.96
N LEU A 212 -6.38 -14.94 6.20
CA LEU A 212 -7.62 -15.68 5.96
C LEU A 212 -7.42 -17.13 6.37
N PRO A 213 -7.57 -17.48 7.66
CA PRO A 213 -7.43 -18.86 8.11
C PRO A 213 -8.56 -19.72 7.53
N ASP A 214 -8.19 -20.87 6.97
CA ASP A 214 -9.10 -21.90 6.39
C ASP A 214 -10.19 -21.31 5.46
N PRO A 215 -9.82 -20.50 4.45
CA PRO A 215 -10.81 -19.82 3.66
C PRO A 215 -11.53 -20.77 2.72
N SER A 216 -12.86 -20.67 2.65
CA SER A 216 -13.59 -21.25 1.54
C SER A 216 -13.23 -20.55 0.22
N PRO A 217 -13.41 -21.19 -0.95
CA PRO A 217 -13.24 -20.53 -2.25
C PRO A 217 -14.01 -19.22 -2.38
N ASP A 218 -15.24 -19.17 -1.84
CA ASP A 218 -16.08 -17.97 -1.83
C ASP A 218 -15.48 -16.86 -0.97
N LEU A 219 -14.87 -17.19 0.16
CA LEU A 219 -14.22 -16.21 1.02
C LEU A 219 -12.96 -15.65 0.36
N LEU A 220 -12.13 -16.49 -0.27
CA LEU A 220 -11.00 -16.06 -1.09
C LEU A 220 -11.45 -15.13 -2.22
N ALA A 221 -12.48 -15.50 -2.96
CA ALA A 221 -13.05 -14.67 -4.02
C ALA A 221 -13.55 -13.31 -3.50
N ARG A 222 -14.20 -13.30 -2.34
CA ARG A 222 -14.74 -12.08 -1.71
C ARG A 222 -13.63 -11.08 -1.35
N PHE A 223 -12.46 -11.56 -0.91
CA PHE A 223 -11.31 -10.73 -0.56
C PHE A 223 -10.30 -10.56 -1.71
N SER A 224 -10.55 -11.15 -2.87
CA SER A 224 -9.71 -11.00 -4.08
C SER A 224 -10.37 -10.01 -5.05
N PRO A 225 -9.82 -8.82 -5.26
CA PRO A 225 -10.37 -7.83 -6.20
C PRO A 225 -10.61 -8.37 -7.61
N LEU A 226 -9.81 -9.33 -8.08
CA LEU A 226 -9.99 -9.96 -9.38
C LEU A 226 -11.22 -10.88 -9.46
N HIS A 227 -11.76 -11.35 -8.35
CA HIS A 227 -12.90 -12.27 -8.31
C HIS A 227 -14.14 -11.61 -7.72
N GLY A 228 -13.95 -10.50 -7.01
CA GLY A 228 -15.03 -9.73 -6.41
C GLY A 228 -15.68 -8.74 -7.39
N LEU A 229 -16.67 -8.01 -6.89
CA LEU A 229 -17.28 -6.91 -7.63
C LEU A 229 -16.27 -5.77 -7.83
N PRO A 230 -16.24 -5.15 -9.02
CA PRO A 230 -15.41 -3.96 -9.26
C PRO A 230 -15.83 -2.82 -8.32
N LEU A 231 -14.95 -1.81 -8.17
CA LEU A 231 -15.35 -0.55 -7.55
C LEU A 231 -16.52 0.05 -8.35
N PRO A 232 -17.58 0.54 -7.68
CA PRO A 232 -18.55 1.40 -8.35
C PRO A 232 -17.81 2.64 -8.90
N PRO A 233 -18.36 3.34 -9.90
CA PRO A 233 -17.83 4.63 -10.32
C PRO A 233 -17.64 5.54 -9.10
N GLY A 234 -16.44 6.06 -8.93
CA GLY A 234 -16.10 6.86 -7.72
C GLY A 234 -14.64 7.25 -7.72
N PRO A 235 -13.82 6.70 -6.84
CA PRO A 235 -12.46 7.16 -6.71
C PRO A 235 -11.63 6.83 -7.96
N ARG A 236 -10.87 7.80 -8.42
CA ARG A 236 -9.81 7.57 -9.40
C ARG A 236 -8.75 6.64 -8.81
N VAL A 237 -8.15 5.80 -9.64
CA VAL A 237 -7.12 4.84 -9.21
C VAL A 237 -5.81 5.11 -9.94
N LEU A 238 -4.71 5.27 -9.21
CA LEU A 238 -3.35 5.20 -9.71
C LEU A 238 -2.75 3.86 -9.25
N LEU A 239 -2.54 2.93 -10.19
CA LEU A 239 -2.04 1.59 -9.90
C LEU A 239 -0.67 1.39 -10.52
N ALA A 240 0.29 0.91 -9.73
CA ALA A 240 1.65 0.62 -10.18
C ALA A 240 2.00 -0.85 -9.96
N THR A 241 2.75 -1.43 -10.89
CA THR A 241 3.32 -2.79 -10.78
C THR A 241 4.79 -2.79 -11.10
N ALA A 242 5.54 -3.77 -10.59
CA ALA A 242 6.94 -4.01 -10.93
C ALA A 242 7.05 -5.20 -11.90
N GLU A 243 8.07 -5.20 -12.77
CA GLU A 243 8.26 -6.28 -13.75
C GLU A 243 8.61 -7.62 -13.11
N HIS A 244 9.52 -7.59 -12.14
CA HIS A 244 9.99 -8.80 -11.44
C HIS A 244 9.26 -8.98 -10.11
N ASP A 245 7.94 -9.17 -10.21
CA ASP A 245 7.03 -9.26 -9.07
C ASP A 245 6.03 -10.39 -9.30
N PRO A 246 5.86 -11.33 -8.37
CA PRO A 246 4.80 -12.33 -8.46
C PRO A 246 3.40 -11.71 -8.58
N LEU A 247 3.17 -10.51 -8.02
CA LEU A 247 1.88 -9.79 -8.07
C LEU A 247 1.69 -8.94 -9.34
N ARG A 248 2.64 -8.97 -10.30
CA ARG A 248 2.60 -8.14 -11.51
C ARG A 248 1.32 -8.33 -12.32
N ASP A 249 1.00 -9.57 -12.65
CA ASP A 249 -0.09 -9.86 -13.60
C ASP A 249 -1.46 -9.60 -12.95
N GLU A 250 -1.62 -9.88 -11.66
CA GLU A 250 -2.86 -9.57 -10.95
C GLU A 250 -3.10 -8.07 -10.84
N GLY A 251 -2.07 -7.27 -10.60
CA GLY A 251 -2.16 -5.81 -10.61
C GLY A 251 -2.55 -5.26 -11.99
N LYS A 252 -1.93 -5.78 -13.06
CA LYS A 252 -2.28 -5.41 -14.45
C LYS A 252 -3.73 -5.76 -14.78
N LEU A 253 -4.17 -6.96 -14.43
CA LEU A 253 -5.54 -7.42 -14.66
C LEU A 253 -6.55 -6.59 -13.86
N LEU A 254 -6.23 -6.25 -12.61
CA LEU A 254 -7.07 -5.37 -11.79
C LEU A 254 -7.26 -4.01 -12.46
N ALA A 255 -6.16 -3.39 -12.93
CA ALA A 255 -6.25 -2.12 -13.64
C ALA A 255 -7.16 -2.20 -14.87
N GLY A 256 -7.05 -3.25 -15.67
CA GLY A 256 -7.90 -3.49 -16.84
C GLY A 256 -9.39 -3.69 -16.47
N ARG A 257 -9.68 -4.44 -15.42
CA ARG A 257 -11.06 -4.66 -14.94
C ARG A 257 -11.71 -3.40 -14.40
N LEU A 258 -10.96 -2.61 -13.64
CA LEU A 258 -11.44 -1.32 -13.13
C LEU A 258 -11.75 -0.35 -14.29
N ALA A 259 -10.86 -0.24 -15.27
CA ALA A 259 -11.08 0.59 -16.45
C ALA A 259 -12.30 0.11 -17.26
N ALA A 260 -12.45 -1.20 -17.45
CA ALA A 260 -13.61 -1.78 -18.14
C ALA A 260 -14.94 -1.54 -17.38
N ALA A 261 -14.89 -1.37 -16.07
CA ALA A 261 -16.04 -1.02 -15.23
C ALA A 261 -16.32 0.50 -15.17
N GLY A 262 -15.56 1.33 -15.91
CA GLY A 262 -15.74 2.78 -15.97
C GLY A 262 -14.96 3.59 -14.93
N THR A 263 -14.09 2.96 -14.15
CA THR A 263 -13.20 3.68 -13.23
C THR A 263 -12.10 4.39 -14.01
N ASP A 264 -11.78 5.65 -13.65
CA ASP A 264 -10.61 6.36 -14.18
C ASP A 264 -9.32 5.77 -13.57
N VAL A 265 -8.57 5.02 -14.38
CA VAL A 265 -7.37 4.29 -13.95
C VAL A 265 -6.11 4.78 -14.65
N GLY A 266 -5.16 5.27 -13.88
CA GLY A 266 -3.78 5.47 -14.34
C GLY A 266 -2.93 4.24 -14.00
N TYR A 267 -2.66 3.38 -14.99
CA TYR A 267 -1.79 2.22 -14.79
C TYR A 267 -0.34 2.54 -15.16
N VAL A 268 0.62 2.16 -14.28
CA VAL A 268 2.06 2.43 -14.46
C VAL A 268 2.85 1.15 -14.21
N PRO A 269 3.25 0.42 -15.26
CA PRO A 269 4.21 -0.67 -15.14
C PRO A 269 5.64 -0.11 -15.00
N TYR A 270 6.42 -0.66 -14.08
CA TYR A 270 7.82 -0.28 -13.88
C TYR A 270 8.74 -1.43 -14.33
N PRO A 271 9.38 -1.30 -15.52
CA PRO A 271 10.34 -2.29 -16.00
C PRO A 271 11.60 -2.31 -15.12
N GLY A 272 12.22 -3.47 -15.01
CA GLY A 272 13.47 -3.69 -14.28
C GLY A 272 13.36 -3.56 -12.75
N LEU A 273 12.15 -3.37 -12.19
CA LEU A 273 11.96 -3.27 -10.74
C LEU A 273 11.36 -4.55 -10.14
N VAL A 274 11.55 -4.70 -8.84
CA VAL A 274 11.05 -5.81 -8.03
C VAL A 274 9.91 -5.39 -7.11
N HIS A 275 9.22 -6.35 -6.50
CA HIS A 275 8.22 -6.08 -5.46
C HIS A 275 8.78 -5.18 -4.34
N GLY A 276 7.97 -4.25 -3.84
CA GLY A 276 8.37 -3.39 -2.73
C GLY A 276 9.31 -2.23 -3.11
N PHE A 277 9.48 -1.90 -4.39
CA PHE A 277 10.44 -0.88 -4.86
C PHE A 277 10.27 0.49 -4.19
N LEU A 278 9.09 0.87 -3.71
CA LEU A 278 8.88 2.14 -3.00
C LEU A 278 9.70 2.25 -1.71
N THR A 279 10.08 1.12 -1.12
CA THR A 279 10.88 1.04 0.11
C THR A 279 12.35 0.70 -0.16
N LEU A 280 12.77 0.60 -1.42
CA LEU A 280 14.14 0.29 -1.84
C LEU A 280 14.90 1.52 -2.36
N ASP A 281 14.42 2.71 -2.06
CA ASP A 281 15.00 3.98 -2.52
C ASP A 281 16.42 4.25 -2.00
N THR A 282 16.83 3.63 -0.89
CA THR A 282 18.20 3.67 -0.38
C THR A 282 19.09 2.55 -0.91
N VAL A 283 18.50 1.58 -1.60
CA VAL A 283 19.19 0.43 -2.17
C VAL A 283 19.48 0.66 -3.65
N SER A 284 18.51 1.22 -4.38
CA SER A 284 18.52 1.30 -5.85
C SER A 284 18.17 2.70 -6.33
N PRO A 285 19.05 3.37 -7.09
CA PRO A 285 18.73 4.63 -7.76
C PRO A 285 17.55 4.53 -8.72
N ALA A 286 17.35 3.38 -9.40
CA ALA A 286 16.19 3.17 -10.25
C ALA A 286 14.90 3.09 -9.44
N ALA A 287 14.88 2.37 -8.32
CA ALA A 287 13.76 2.31 -7.40
C ALA A 287 13.44 3.70 -6.79
N ALA A 288 14.48 4.48 -6.43
CA ALA A 288 14.31 5.84 -5.94
C ALA A 288 13.62 6.73 -6.98
N ARG A 289 14.13 6.77 -8.21
CA ARG A 289 13.55 7.58 -9.31
C ARG A 289 12.10 7.17 -9.63
N ALA A 290 11.84 5.89 -9.72
CA ALA A 290 10.51 5.35 -10.01
C ALA A 290 9.51 5.70 -8.90
N GLY A 291 9.91 5.46 -7.64
CA GLY A 291 9.10 5.80 -6.48
C GLY A 291 8.80 7.30 -6.40
N ASP A 292 9.83 8.15 -6.55
CA ASP A 292 9.66 9.60 -6.54
C ASP A 292 8.72 10.09 -7.64
N GLY A 293 8.85 9.53 -8.85
CA GLY A 293 7.97 9.82 -9.97
C GLY A 293 6.51 9.46 -9.69
N LEU A 294 6.28 8.26 -9.13
CA LEU A 294 4.95 7.78 -8.75
C LEU A 294 4.31 8.68 -7.68
N LEU A 295 5.06 9.02 -6.63
CA LEU A 295 4.56 9.85 -5.53
C LEU A 295 4.23 11.28 -6.00
N ARG A 296 5.07 11.88 -6.85
CA ARG A 296 4.77 13.20 -7.46
C ARG A 296 3.52 13.15 -8.33
N ARG A 297 3.37 12.11 -9.17
CA ARG A 297 2.19 11.90 -10.01
C ARG A 297 0.92 11.76 -9.18
N TYR A 298 0.97 10.98 -8.10
CA TYR A 298 -0.13 10.85 -7.15
C TYR A 298 -0.55 12.22 -6.60
N GLY A 299 0.40 13.01 -6.12
CA GLY A 299 0.13 14.34 -5.57
C GLY A 299 -0.44 15.33 -6.58
N GLN A 300 0.01 15.27 -7.84
CA GLN A 300 -0.56 16.10 -8.92
C GLN A 300 -2.04 15.78 -9.14
N ILE A 301 -2.39 14.49 -9.22
CA ILE A 301 -3.77 14.05 -9.40
C ILE A 301 -4.62 14.44 -8.19
N LEU A 302 -4.13 14.21 -6.97
CA LEU A 302 -4.88 14.50 -5.73
C LEU A 302 -5.23 16.00 -5.63
N ARG A 303 -4.28 16.89 -5.92
CA ARG A 303 -4.53 18.36 -5.92
C ARG A 303 -5.56 18.79 -6.96
N GLN A 304 -5.55 18.18 -8.15
CA GLN A 304 -6.55 18.50 -9.18
C GLN A 304 -7.98 18.18 -8.71
N GLN A 305 -8.15 17.07 -8.00
CA GLN A 305 -9.46 16.67 -7.47
C GLN A 305 -9.92 17.56 -6.31
N THR A 306 -9.03 17.93 -5.39
CA THR A 306 -9.37 18.81 -4.26
C THR A 306 -9.64 20.26 -4.69
N SER A 307 -9.09 20.70 -5.83
CA SER A 307 -9.33 22.03 -6.38
C SER A 307 -10.63 22.14 -7.18
N ALA A 308 -11.12 21.03 -7.73
CA ALA A 308 -12.38 21.00 -8.48
C ALA A 308 -13.60 21.20 -7.58
N ASP A 309 -13.54 20.71 -6.34
CA ASP A 309 -14.66 20.81 -5.37
C ASP A 309 -14.67 22.14 -4.60
N ALA A 310 -13.61 22.92 -4.69
CA ALA A 310 -13.55 24.26 -4.08
C ALA A 310 -14.14 25.35 -4.99
N ARG A 311 -14.65 25.01 -6.18
CA ARG A 311 -15.32 25.90 -7.12
C ARG A 311 -16.80 25.63 -7.20
#